data_f17917e660113064cb71dcba56b667eb
#
_entry.id   f17917e660113064cb71dcba56b667eb
#
_cell.length_a   1.000
_cell.length_b   1.000
_cell.length_c   1.000
_cell.angle_alpha   90.00
_cell.angle_beta   90.00
_cell.angle_gamma   90.00
#
_symmetry.space_group_name_H-M   'P 1'
#
loop_
_entity.id
_entity.type
_entity.pdbx_description
1 polymer ?
#
loop_
_entity_poly.entity_id
_entity_poly.type
_entity_poly.pdbx_seq_one_letter_code
_entity_poly.pdbx_strand_id
1 'polypeptide(L)'
;MRELDEHALAMPQTTKDVSDDGRPSYVVHGKLFCCHRSRRRDAVDTQTGERLDDVLMFRVADLGVKELLLADDRGVFFTTPHFDGYPAVLMRIPDLAWIDRDELRDMVVEAWLTRAQKRVAKTWLQEHAERES
;
A
#
# COMPACT_ATOMS: atom_id res chain seq x y z
N MET A 1 -1.47 9.00 7.72
CA MET A 1 -2.58 8.02 7.72
C MET A 1 -3.90 8.59 7.20
N ARG A 2 -4.20 9.83 7.52
CA ARG A 2 -5.44 10.47 7.05
C ARG A 2 -5.52 10.54 5.52
N GLU A 3 -4.44 10.96 4.87
CA GLU A 3 -4.40 11.02 3.40
C GLU A 3 -4.49 9.63 2.77
N LEU A 4 -3.83 8.64 3.35
CA LEU A 4 -3.94 7.26 2.91
C LEU A 4 -5.41 6.80 2.95
N ASP A 5 -6.09 7.06 4.05
CA ASP A 5 -7.50 6.70 4.22
C ASP A 5 -8.38 7.37 3.16
N GLU A 6 -8.18 8.67 2.93
CA GLU A 6 -8.91 9.42 1.91
C GLU A 6 -8.70 8.85 0.51
N HIS A 7 -7.45 8.56 0.14
CA HIS A 7 -7.14 8.02 -1.18
C HIS A 7 -7.71 6.61 -1.38
N ALA A 8 -7.57 5.74 -0.36
CA ALA A 8 -8.05 4.38 -0.47
C ALA A 8 -9.58 4.32 -0.57
N LEU A 9 -10.28 5.10 0.25
CA LEU A 9 -11.75 5.10 0.26
C LEU A 9 -12.34 5.82 -0.95
N ALA A 10 -11.56 6.63 -1.65
CA ALA A 10 -11.99 7.24 -2.92
C ALA A 10 -12.03 6.23 -4.07
N MET A 11 -11.37 5.06 -3.92
CA MET A 11 -11.38 4.03 -4.96
C MET A 11 -12.69 3.24 -4.97
N PRO A 12 -13.24 2.94 -6.17
CA PRO A 12 -14.52 2.24 -6.28
C PRO A 12 -14.53 0.89 -5.57
N GLN A 13 -15.65 0.56 -4.93
CA GLN A 13 -15.90 -0.74 -4.30
C GLN A 13 -14.91 -1.10 -3.18
N THR A 14 -14.24 -0.10 -2.62
CA THR A 14 -13.30 -0.30 -1.53
C THR A 14 -14.02 -0.28 -0.19
N THR A 15 -13.71 -1.26 0.64
CA THR A 15 -14.18 -1.32 2.03
C THR A 15 -12.99 -1.21 2.98
N LYS A 16 -13.26 -0.72 4.17
CA LYS A 16 -12.25 -0.56 5.22
C LYS A 16 -12.64 -1.43 6.41
N ASP A 17 -11.74 -2.33 6.78
CA ASP A 17 -11.85 -3.10 8.01
C ASP A 17 -10.87 -2.55 9.02
N VAL A 18 -11.25 -2.50 10.28
CA VAL A 18 -10.36 -2.03 11.36
C VAL A 18 -10.22 -3.15 12.38
N SER A 19 -8.98 -3.51 12.69
CA SER A 19 -8.70 -4.53 13.70
C SER A 19 -9.03 -4.03 15.11
N ASP A 20 -9.04 -4.95 16.09
CA ASP A 20 -9.33 -4.63 17.48
C ASP A 20 -8.38 -3.56 18.05
N ASP A 21 -7.15 -3.51 17.54
CA ASP A 21 -6.14 -2.52 17.97
C ASP A 21 -6.10 -1.27 17.07
N GLY A 22 -7.13 -1.06 16.24
CA GLY A 22 -7.29 0.16 15.46
C GLY A 22 -6.51 0.21 14.15
N ARG A 23 -6.06 -0.92 13.61
CA ARG A 23 -5.27 -0.98 12.38
C ARG A 23 -6.17 -1.17 11.15
N PRO A 24 -6.18 -0.22 10.19
CA PRO A 24 -7.05 -0.34 9.02
C PRO A 24 -6.48 -1.29 7.97
N SER A 25 -7.39 -1.95 7.27
CA SER A 25 -7.12 -2.76 6.07
C SER A 25 -8.10 -2.32 4.98
N TYR A 26 -7.59 -2.13 3.77
CA TYR A 26 -8.39 -1.69 2.62
C TYR A 26 -8.52 -2.84 1.62
N VAL A 27 -9.76 -3.14 1.27
CA VAL A 27 -10.13 -4.34 0.51
C VAL A 27 -11.00 -3.94 -0.69
N VAL A 28 -10.77 -4.54 -1.84
CA VAL A 28 -11.62 -4.42 -3.02
C VAL A 28 -11.98 -5.81 -3.51
N HIS A 29 -13.27 -6.06 -3.71
CA HIS A 29 -13.77 -7.37 -4.18
C HIS A 29 -13.25 -8.54 -3.32
N GLY A 30 -13.19 -8.34 -1.99
CA GLY A 30 -12.71 -9.35 -1.05
C GLY A 30 -11.20 -9.53 -1.00
N LYS A 31 -10.43 -8.70 -1.71
CA LYS A 31 -8.97 -8.84 -1.79
C LYS A 31 -8.27 -7.64 -1.19
N LEU A 32 -7.34 -7.91 -0.28
CA LEU A 32 -6.54 -6.89 0.39
C LEU A 32 -5.55 -6.24 -0.57
N PHE A 33 -5.52 -4.91 -0.61
CA PHE A 33 -4.54 -4.20 -1.44
C PHE A 33 -3.63 -3.25 -0.64
N CYS A 34 -4.02 -2.85 0.57
CA CYS A 34 -3.23 -1.99 1.43
C CYS A 34 -3.66 -2.18 2.88
N CYS A 35 -2.73 -2.16 3.81
CA CYS A 35 -3.07 -2.28 5.23
C CYS A 35 -1.98 -1.74 6.16
N HIS A 36 -2.39 -1.43 7.39
CA HIS A 36 -1.48 -1.22 8.50
C HIS A 36 -1.29 -2.58 9.18
N ARG A 37 -0.09 -3.16 9.04
CA ARG A 37 0.21 -4.50 9.58
C ARG A 37 0.25 -4.50 11.09
N SER A 38 -0.18 -5.61 11.70
CA SER A 38 0.06 -5.87 13.11
C SER A 38 1.56 -6.13 13.34
N ARG A 39 2.01 -6.08 14.59
CA ARG A 39 3.39 -6.40 14.95
C ARG A 39 3.72 -7.84 14.53
N ARG A 40 4.83 -8.00 13.79
CA ARG A 40 5.27 -9.29 13.28
C ARG A 40 6.75 -9.50 13.57
N ARG A 41 7.16 -10.76 13.69
CA ARG A 41 8.55 -11.14 13.95
C ARG A 41 9.50 -10.78 12.81
N ASP A 42 8.97 -10.65 11.59
CA ASP A 42 9.74 -10.39 10.38
C ASP A 42 10.14 -8.92 10.24
N ALA A 43 9.63 -8.04 11.08
CA ALA A 43 9.94 -6.61 11.02
C ALA A 43 10.22 -6.08 12.43
N VAL A 44 11.50 -5.87 12.72
CA VAL A 44 11.97 -5.40 14.02
C VAL A 44 12.81 -4.15 13.88
N ASP A 45 12.79 -3.31 14.92
CA ASP A 45 13.69 -2.17 15.02
C ASP A 45 15.10 -2.66 15.26
N THR A 46 16.05 -2.22 14.44
CA THR A 46 17.46 -2.68 14.52
C THR A 46 18.17 -2.19 15.76
N GLN A 47 17.69 -1.15 16.42
CA GLN A 47 18.30 -0.58 17.61
C GLN A 47 17.74 -1.19 18.90
N THR A 48 16.42 -1.42 18.95
CA THR A 48 15.75 -1.89 20.17
C THR A 48 15.40 -3.37 20.13
N GLY A 49 15.35 -3.99 18.95
CA GLY A 49 14.91 -5.37 18.79
C GLY A 49 13.39 -5.55 18.92
N GLU A 50 12.63 -4.48 19.13
CA GLU A 50 11.19 -4.56 19.26
C GLU A 50 10.53 -4.72 17.89
N ARG A 51 9.39 -5.42 17.85
CA ARG A 51 8.62 -5.57 16.62
C ARG A 51 8.02 -4.24 16.23
N LEU A 52 8.15 -3.89 14.94
CA LEU A 52 7.60 -2.65 14.42
C LEU A 52 6.06 -2.73 14.42
N ASP A 53 5.42 -1.66 14.88
CA ASP A 53 3.97 -1.56 14.96
C ASP A 53 3.38 -0.52 13.99
N ASP A 54 4.23 0.07 13.16
CA ASP A 54 3.89 1.18 12.28
C ASP A 54 4.19 0.86 10.80
N VAL A 55 4.04 -0.40 10.41
CA VAL A 55 4.36 -0.85 9.06
C VAL A 55 3.10 -0.89 8.19
N LEU A 56 3.17 -0.19 7.06
CA LEU A 56 2.15 -0.23 6.02
C LEU A 56 2.58 -1.19 4.92
N MET A 57 1.60 -1.91 4.34
CA MET A 57 1.81 -2.77 3.18
C MET A 57 1.02 -2.23 2.00
N PHE A 58 1.67 -2.16 0.82
CA PHE A 58 1.04 -1.78 -0.44
C PHE A 58 1.30 -2.87 -1.48
N ARG A 59 0.24 -3.35 -2.11
CA ARG A 59 0.40 -4.23 -3.28
C ARG A 59 0.98 -3.42 -4.43
N VAL A 60 1.80 -4.08 -5.25
CA VAL A 60 2.36 -3.49 -6.47
C VAL A 60 2.06 -4.41 -7.65
N ALA A 61 2.21 -3.88 -8.88
CA ALA A 61 1.81 -4.60 -10.08
C ALA A 61 2.57 -5.90 -10.27
N ASP A 62 3.89 -5.89 -10.01
CA ASP A 62 4.75 -7.06 -10.20
C ASP A 62 6.06 -6.90 -9.41
N LEU A 63 6.91 -7.93 -9.51
CA LEU A 63 8.20 -7.93 -8.82
C LEU A 63 9.19 -6.90 -9.38
N GLY A 64 9.05 -6.54 -10.66
CA GLY A 64 9.89 -5.48 -11.26
C GLY A 64 9.62 -4.13 -10.64
N VAL A 65 8.35 -3.78 -10.45
CA VAL A 65 7.96 -2.55 -9.75
C VAL A 65 8.48 -2.58 -8.30
N LYS A 66 8.36 -3.73 -7.64
CA LYS A 66 8.88 -3.90 -6.28
C LYS A 66 10.38 -3.60 -6.21
N GLU A 67 11.16 -4.14 -7.13
CA GLU A 67 12.61 -3.91 -7.18
C GLU A 67 12.95 -2.43 -7.37
N LEU A 68 12.21 -1.73 -8.24
CA LEU A 68 12.41 -0.31 -8.46
C LEU A 68 12.15 0.51 -7.19
N LEU A 69 11.09 0.19 -6.46
CA LEU A 69 10.78 0.88 -5.21
C LEU A 69 11.81 0.59 -4.12
N LEU A 70 12.27 -0.66 -4.01
CA LEU A 70 13.29 -1.04 -3.05
C LEU A 70 14.63 -0.36 -3.34
N ALA A 71 14.92 -0.04 -4.60
CA ALA A 71 16.13 0.65 -5.02
C ALA A 71 16.03 2.17 -4.94
N ASP A 72 14.88 2.72 -4.54
CA ASP A 72 14.67 4.15 -4.42
C ASP A 72 15.65 4.76 -3.42
N ASP A 73 16.29 5.87 -3.82
CA ASP A 73 17.37 6.50 -3.03
C ASP A 73 16.93 7.02 -1.67
N ARG A 74 15.64 7.30 -1.50
CA ARG A 74 15.12 7.76 -0.20
C ARG A 74 15.17 6.68 0.87
N GLY A 75 15.21 5.39 0.47
CA GLY A 75 15.28 4.26 1.41
C GLY A 75 14.04 4.08 2.26
N VAL A 76 12.88 4.54 1.80
CA VAL A 76 11.62 4.46 2.56
C VAL A 76 10.85 3.16 2.34
N PHE A 77 11.18 2.42 1.29
CA PHE A 77 10.52 1.15 0.98
C PHE A 77 11.41 -0.01 1.40
N PHE A 78 10.81 -1.05 1.96
CA PHE A 78 11.56 -2.24 2.36
C PHE A 78 10.73 -3.50 2.15
N THR A 79 11.35 -4.64 2.35
CA THR A 79 10.70 -5.95 2.31
C THR A 79 11.24 -6.80 3.45
N THR A 80 10.59 -7.92 3.72
CA THR A 80 11.01 -8.89 4.73
C THR A 80 10.99 -10.28 4.11
N PRO A 81 11.63 -11.28 4.74
CA PRO A 81 11.60 -12.66 4.23
C PRO A 81 10.18 -13.18 4.00
N HIS A 82 9.21 -12.76 4.82
CA HIS A 82 7.81 -13.15 4.65
C HIS A 82 7.23 -12.69 3.31
N PHE A 83 7.73 -11.56 2.78
CA PHE A 83 7.25 -10.97 1.53
C PHE A 83 8.17 -11.25 0.34
N ASP A 84 9.22 -12.05 0.50
CA ASP A 84 10.09 -12.42 -0.62
C ASP A 84 9.28 -13.11 -1.72
N GLY A 85 9.45 -12.64 -2.96
CA GLY A 85 8.71 -13.16 -4.09
C GLY A 85 7.25 -12.73 -4.17
N TYR A 86 6.77 -11.93 -3.22
CA TYR A 86 5.40 -11.42 -3.18
C TYR A 86 5.37 -9.97 -3.68
N PRO A 87 4.48 -9.62 -4.62
CA PRO A 87 4.45 -8.26 -5.20
C PRO A 87 3.78 -7.26 -4.26
N ALA A 88 4.48 -6.93 -3.20
CA ALA A 88 4.09 -5.91 -2.23
C ALA A 88 5.34 -5.28 -1.64
N VAL A 89 5.23 -4.01 -1.23
CA VAL A 89 6.29 -3.30 -0.54
C VAL A 89 5.79 -2.84 0.82
N LEU A 90 6.73 -2.64 1.72
CA LEU A 90 6.46 -2.16 3.08
C LEU A 90 7.08 -0.80 3.25
N MET A 91 6.46 0.03 4.11
CA MET A 91 7.05 1.28 4.56
C MET A 91 6.55 1.60 5.96
N ARG A 92 7.31 2.41 6.69
CA ARG A 92 6.90 2.84 8.02
C ARG A 92 6.05 4.10 7.93
N ILE A 93 5.06 4.21 8.81
CA ILE A 93 4.15 5.37 8.84
C ILE A 93 4.91 6.71 8.91
N PRO A 94 5.95 6.88 9.76
CA PRO A 94 6.70 8.15 9.77
C PRO A 94 7.32 8.52 8.43
N ASP A 95 7.66 7.54 7.60
CA ASP A 95 8.28 7.76 6.30
C ASP A 95 7.30 8.30 5.26
N LEU A 96 5.99 8.32 5.56
CA LEU A 96 5.01 9.00 4.70
C LEU A 96 5.35 10.48 4.51
N ALA A 97 6.08 11.09 5.46
CA ALA A 97 6.53 12.47 5.34
C ALA A 97 7.48 12.71 4.15
N TRP A 98 8.12 11.64 3.64
CA TRP A 98 9.03 11.71 2.50
C TRP A 98 8.35 11.49 1.16
N ILE A 99 7.03 11.27 1.19
CA ILE A 99 6.22 10.99 0.00
C ILE A 99 5.18 12.09 -0.13
N ASP A 100 5.10 12.74 -1.30
CA ASP A 100 4.08 13.76 -1.49
C ASP A 100 2.70 13.14 -1.69
N ARG A 101 1.67 13.98 -1.63
CA ARG A 101 0.29 13.55 -1.71
C ARG A 101 -0.03 12.82 -3.02
N ASP A 102 0.49 13.31 -4.13
CA ASP A 102 0.23 12.72 -5.45
C ASP A 102 0.90 11.37 -5.61
N GLU A 103 2.12 11.23 -5.09
CA GLU A 103 2.82 9.94 -5.10
C GLU A 103 2.09 8.92 -4.24
N LEU A 104 1.62 9.30 -3.07
CA LEU A 104 0.85 8.42 -2.19
C LEU A 104 -0.44 7.97 -2.88
N ARG A 105 -1.14 8.91 -3.54
CA ARG A 105 -2.33 8.59 -4.31
C ARG A 105 -2.03 7.56 -5.39
N ASP A 106 -0.94 7.76 -6.14
CA ASP A 106 -0.55 6.83 -7.20
C ASP A 106 -0.23 5.44 -6.67
N MET A 107 0.42 5.36 -5.50
CA MET A 107 0.68 4.08 -4.84
C MET A 107 -0.62 3.35 -4.47
N VAL A 108 -1.59 4.09 -3.96
CA VAL A 108 -2.91 3.53 -3.59
C VAL A 108 -3.65 3.05 -4.85
N VAL A 109 -3.65 3.87 -5.90
CA VAL A 109 -4.31 3.52 -7.18
C VAL A 109 -3.68 2.25 -7.76
N GLU A 110 -2.36 2.18 -7.81
CA GLU A 110 -1.66 0.99 -8.32
C GLU A 110 -1.99 -0.25 -7.50
N ALA A 111 -2.02 -0.13 -6.18
CA ALA A 111 -2.37 -1.23 -5.29
C ALA A 111 -3.80 -1.71 -5.54
N TRP A 112 -4.74 -0.78 -5.67
CA TRP A 112 -6.14 -1.08 -5.98
C TRP A 112 -6.27 -1.80 -7.33
N LEU A 113 -5.56 -1.32 -8.36
CA LEU A 113 -5.59 -1.91 -9.71
C LEU A 113 -5.12 -3.37 -9.71
N THR A 114 -4.24 -3.77 -8.80
CA THR A 114 -3.78 -5.16 -8.73
C THR A 114 -4.88 -6.12 -8.28
N ARG A 115 -5.92 -5.61 -7.59
CA ARG A 115 -6.94 -6.44 -6.93
C ARG A 115 -8.35 -6.22 -7.45
N ALA A 116 -8.63 -5.07 -8.06
CA ALA A 116 -9.95 -4.77 -8.60
C ALA A 116 -10.28 -5.71 -9.77
N GLN A 117 -11.57 -6.06 -9.90
CA GLN A 117 -12.03 -6.82 -11.07
C GLN A 117 -11.76 -6.01 -12.34
N LYS A 118 -11.36 -6.71 -13.40
CA LYS A 118 -10.94 -6.08 -14.66
C LYS A 118 -11.96 -5.09 -15.21
N ARG A 119 -13.25 -5.41 -15.13
CA ARG A 119 -14.31 -4.53 -15.61
C ARG A 119 -14.35 -3.21 -14.85
N VAL A 120 -14.27 -3.27 -13.53
CA VAL A 120 -14.29 -2.10 -12.67
C VAL A 120 -13.03 -1.26 -12.86
N ALA A 121 -11.88 -1.91 -12.93
CA ALA A 121 -10.59 -1.25 -13.18
C ALA A 121 -10.59 -0.53 -14.53
N LYS A 122 -11.10 -1.18 -15.58
CA LYS A 122 -11.16 -0.60 -16.92
C LYS A 122 -12.05 0.64 -16.95
N THR A 123 -13.22 0.58 -16.33
CA THR A 123 -14.14 1.71 -16.26
C THR A 123 -13.48 2.89 -15.55
N TRP A 124 -12.83 2.64 -14.41
CA TRP A 124 -12.14 3.68 -13.66
C TRP A 124 -11.03 4.33 -14.49
N LEU A 125 -10.21 3.51 -15.17
CA LEU A 125 -9.12 4.01 -16.01
C LEU A 125 -9.64 4.87 -17.16
N GLN A 126 -10.73 4.49 -17.80
CA GLN A 126 -11.35 5.26 -18.88
C GLN A 126 -11.83 6.62 -18.39
N GLU A 127 -12.53 6.66 -17.26
CA GLU A 127 -13.03 7.90 -16.67
C GLU A 127 -11.90 8.87 -16.32
N HIS A 128 -10.81 8.36 -15.78
CA HIS A 128 -9.69 9.19 -15.35
C HIS A 128 -8.77 9.60 -16.50
N ALA A 129 -8.64 8.79 -17.54
CA ALA A 129 -7.93 9.17 -18.75
C ALA A 129 -8.62 10.34 -19.45
N GLU A 130 -9.96 10.35 -19.50
CA GLU A 130 -10.73 11.44 -20.10
C GLU A 130 -10.56 12.76 -19.33
N ARG A 131 -10.40 12.69 -18.00
CA ARG A 131 -10.20 13.88 -17.16
C ARG A 131 -8.80 14.49 -17.31
N GLU A 132 -7.80 13.67 -17.61
CA GLU A 132 -6.41 14.09 -17.74
C GLU A 132 -6.09 14.61 -19.16
N SER A 133 -6.95 14.33 -20.11
CA SER A 133 -6.75 14.76 -21.50
C SER A 133 -7.42 16.14 -21.79
#